data_431df88c128f24a574edf614c9fca424
#
_entry.id   431df88c128f24a574edf614c9fca424
#
_cell.length_a   1.000
_cell.length_b   1.000
_cell.length_c   1.000
_cell.angle_alpha   90.00
_cell.angle_beta   90.00
_cell.angle_gamma   90.00
#
_symmetry.space_group_name_H-M   'P 1'
#
loop_
_entity.id
_entity.type
_entity.pdbx_description
1 polymer ?
#
loop_
_entity_poly.entity_id
_entity_poly.type
_entity_poly.pdbx_seq_one_letter_code
_entity_poly.pdbx_strand_id
1 'polypeptide(L)'
;MGIEIIFPPYIANNKETLLQRIQFSFSPLNEMFRSMHVLNNPKHHGIHLPWVIEAKKNLTSDMQKDLQYFNLCFELGVPPTLLPGIYKSVFTIEEEIELLAKKLTVKNARKILHELTLVFEHRENRFIPSLAKGIEWTDFSFSNKSDILEDLKRRPIFVFRRLLNFLTDYYQTIFSAIWEDLKSELLNEIVEQTTLLKTKGFSAFIASLSSERISW
;
A
#
# COMPACT_ATOMS: atom_id res chain seq x y z
N MET A 1 5.80 2.82 8.38
CA MET A 1 4.69 3.80 8.35
C MET A 1 4.93 4.81 7.24
N GLY A 2 3.93 5.18 6.45
CA GLY A 2 4.08 6.18 5.40
C GLY A 2 3.06 7.28 5.58
N ILE A 3 3.52 8.47 5.92
CA ILE A 3 2.74 9.70 5.80
C ILE A 3 2.92 10.20 4.38
N GLU A 4 1.84 10.31 3.63
CA GLU A 4 1.87 10.92 2.30
C GLU A 4 1.62 12.42 2.44
N ILE A 5 2.58 13.23 1.97
CA ILE A 5 2.46 14.68 1.96
C ILE A 5 2.27 15.11 0.51
N ILE A 6 1.12 15.71 0.22
CA ILE A 6 0.79 16.14 -1.13
C ILE A 6 0.79 17.66 -1.20
N PHE A 7 1.64 18.17 -2.08
CA PHE A 7 1.74 19.60 -2.37
C PHE A 7 1.00 19.93 -3.67
N PRO A 8 0.00 20.81 -3.63
CA PRO A 8 -0.57 21.35 -4.86
C PRO A 8 0.50 22.12 -5.66
N PRO A 9 0.54 22.00 -6.99
CA PRO A 9 1.63 22.51 -7.85
C PRO A 9 1.81 24.04 -7.88
N TYR A 10 0.92 24.82 -7.27
CA TYR A 10 0.92 26.30 -7.34
C TYR A 10 1.27 27.00 -6.01
N ILE A 11 1.89 26.27 -5.05
CA ILE A 11 2.18 26.85 -3.71
C ILE A 11 3.57 27.49 -3.61
N ALA A 12 4.20 27.84 -4.68
CA ALA A 12 5.62 28.22 -4.65
C ALA A 12 5.97 29.50 -3.85
N ASN A 13 5.03 30.36 -3.46
CA ASN A 13 5.39 31.75 -3.09
C ASN A 13 4.94 32.26 -1.71
N ASN A 14 4.29 31.47 -0.84
CA ASN A 14 3.87 31.99 0.46
C ASN A 14 3.91 30.94 1.58
N LYS A 15 4.86 31.05 2.53
CA LYS A 15 5.08 30.10 3.62
C LYS A 15 3.87 29.94 4.55
N GLU A 16 3.14 31.00 4.87
CA GLU A 16 1.94 30.92 5.72
C GLU A 16 0.81 30.15 5.03
N THR A 17 0.64 30.36 3.74
CA THR A 17 -0.35 29.64 2.93
C THR A 17 -0.01 28.14 2.82
N LEU A 18 1.27 27.78 2.84
CA LEU A 18 1.73 26.39 2.82
C LEU A 18 1.29 25.66 4.09
N LEU A 19 1.57 26.23 5.26
CA LEU A 19 1.23 25.62 6.55
C LEU A 19 -0.27 25.37 6.72
N GLN A 20 -1.11 26.26 6.20
CA GLN A 20 -2.56 26.13 6.26
C GLN A 20 -3.12 25.06 5.30
N ARG A 21 -2.33 24.62 4.32
CA ARG A 21 -2.74 23.65 3.29
C ARG A 21 -2.19 22.26 3.48
N ILE A 22 -1.25 22.06 4.40
CA ILE A 22 -0.77 20.73 4.75
C ILE A 22 -1.79 20.07 5.65
N GLN A 23 -2.22 18.90 5.24
CA GLN A 23 -3.11 18.04 6.02
C GLN A 23 -2.51 16.65 6.08
N PHE A 24 -2.46 16.08 7.29
CA PHE A 24 -2.04 14.71 7.49
C PHE A 24 -3.26 13.80 7.48
N SER A 25 -3.15 12.71 6.77
CA SER A 25 -4.17 11.65 6.75
C SER A 25 -3.51 10.31 6.49
N PHE A 26 -4.21 9.23 6.79
CA PHE A 26 -3.83 7.88 6.38
C PHE A 26 -5.03 7.20 5.72
N SER A 27 -4.74 6.18 4.95
CA SER A 27 -5.75 5.33 4.30
C SER A 27 -5.68 3.93 4.93
N PRO A 28 -6.73 3.47 5.63
CA PRO A 28 -6.81 2.10 6.13
C PRO A 28 -6.54 1.05 5.06
N LEU A 29 -7.08 1.25 3.87
CA LEU A 29 -6.88 0.35 2.73
C LEU A 29 -5.41 0.32 2.28
N ASN A 30 -4.72 1.46 2.26
CA ASN A 30 -3.30 1.50 1.94
C ASN A 30 -2.46 0.73 2.98
N GLU A 31 -2.75 0.89 4.27
CA GLU A 31 -2.06 0.15 5.32
C GLU A 31 -2.36 -1.37 5.22
N MET A 32 -3.57 -1.74 4.83
CA MET A 32 -3.92 -3.13 4.56
C MET A 32 -3.11 -3.70 3.38
N PHE A 33 -2.96 -2.98 2.27
CA PHE A 33 -2.10 -3.39 1.17
C PHE A 33 -0.63 -3.51 1.60
N ARG A 34 -0.14 -2.61 2.46
CA ARG A 34 1.21 -2.70 3.02
C ARG A 34 1.39 -3.94 3.88
N SER A 35 0.39 -4.31 4.67
CA SER A 35 0.44 -5.56 5.44
C SER A 35 0.53 -6.80 4.54
N MET A 36 -0.16 -6.82 3.41
CA MET A 36 -0.03 -7.87 2.39
C MET A 36 1.39 -7.92 1.79
N HIS A 37 1.99 -6.75 1.52
CA HIS A 37 3.39 -6.67 1.08
C HIS A 37 4.33 -7.30 2.10
N VAL A 38 4.18 -6.99 3.39
CA VAL A 38 4.98 -7.56 4.48
C VAL A 38 4.82 -9.07 4.55
N LEU A 39 3.60 -9.60 4.40
CA LEU A 39 3.35 -11.05 4.37
C LEU A 39 4.05 -11.76 3.22
N ASN A 40 4.12 -11.12 2.06
CA ASN A 40 4.78 -11.68 0.89
C ASN A 40 6.31 -11.54 0.95
N ASN A 41 6.82 -10.53 1.64
CA ASN A 41 8.25 -10.20 1.68
C ASN A 41 8.81 -10.12 3.12
N PRO A 42 8.60 -11.14 3.97
CA PRO A 42 8.95 -11.07 5.39
C PRO A 42 10.45 -10.89 5.64
N LYS A 43 11.31 -11.32 4.72
CA LYS A 43 12.77 -11.19 4.84
C LYS A 43 13.24 -9.72 4.85
N HIS A 44 12.48 -8.82 4.22
CA HIS A 44 12.76 -7.38 4.20
C HIS A 44 12.15 -6.63 5.39
N HIS A 45 11.34 -7.32 6.20
CA HIS A 45 10.55 -6.72 7.27
C HIS A 45 10.70 -7.48 8.59
N GLY A 46 11.95 -7.73 9.01
CA GLY A 46 12.26 -8.59 10.15
C GLY A 46 11.58 -8.19 11.47
N ILE A 47 11.35 -6.90 11.69
CA ILE A 47 10.61 -6.39 12.86
C ILE A 47 9.15 -6.90 12.93
N HIS A 48 8.55 -7.22 11.80
CA HIS A 48 7.18 -7.72 11.71
C HIS A 48 7.09 -9.25 11.68
N LEU A 49 8.21 -9.96 11.80
CA LEU A 49 8.25 -11.42 11.70
C LEU A 49 7.30 -12.15 12.68
N PRO A 50 7.18 -11.75 13.96
CA PRO A 50 6.21 -12.38 14.87
C PRO A 50 4.77 -12.30 14.35
N TRP A 51 4.35 -11.13 13.87
CA TRP A 51 3.04 -10.97 13.26
C TRP A 51 2.88 -11.79 11.98
N VAL A 52 3.88 -11.83 11.11
CA VAL A 52 3.85 -12.64 9.88
C VAL A 52 3.62 -14.11 10.18
N ILE A 53 4.32 -14.64 11.19
CA ILE A 53 4.15 -16.06 11.60
C ILE A 53 2.72 -16.33 12.04
N GLU A 54 2.14 -15.43 12.83
CA GLU A 54 0.76 -15.59 13.32
C GLU A 54 -0.26 -15.41 12.21
N ALA A 55 -0.11 -14.37 11.39
CA ALA A 55 -0.99 -14.12 10.25
C ALA A 55 -1.02 -15.30 9.26
N LYS A 56 0.16 -15.90 8.98
CA LYS A 56 0.24 -17.07 8.07
C LYS A 56 -0.51 -18.29 8.57
N LYS A 57 -0.69 -18.49 9.88
CA LYS A 57 -1.50 -19.59 10.43
C LYS A 57 -2.98 -19.42 10.12
N ASN A 58 -3.43 -18.17 10.02
CA ASN A 58 -4.84 -17.81 9.80
C ASN A 58 -5.19 -17.66 8.31
N LEU A 59 -4.19 -17.68 7.41
CA LEU A 59 -4.42 -17.62 5.97
C LEU A 59 -5.04 -18.94 5.46
N THR A 60 -6.22 -18.85 4.87
CA THR A 60 -6.83 -19.97 4.15
C THR A 60 -6.08 -20.24 2.85
N SER A 61 -6.24 -21.45 2.29
CA SER A 61 -5.65 -21.80 0.98
C SER A 61 -6.10 -20.84 -0.14
N ASP A 62 -7.34 -20.38 -0.11
CA ASP A 62 -7.85 -19.45 -1.14
C ASP A 62 -7.30 -18.04 -0.95
N MET A 63 -7.16 -17.56 0.28
CA MET A 63 -6.48 -16.30 0.55
C MET A 63 -5.01 -16.32 0.13
N GLN A 64 -4.31 -17.45 0.30
CA GLN A 64 -2.93 -17.60 -0.18
C GLN A 64 -2.85 -17.50 -1.71
N LYS A 65 -3.79 -18.13 -2.43
CA LYS A 65 -3.89 -18.01 -3.90
C LYS A 65 -4.19 -16.57 -4.32
N ASP A 66 -5.05 -15.88 -3.59
CA ASP A 66 -5.40 -14.50 -3.88
C ASP A 66 -4.26 -13.53 -3.58
N LEU A 67 -3.50 -13.73 -2.49
CA LEU A 67 -2.27 -12.99 -2.21
C LEU A 67 -1.25 -13.12 -3.36
N GLN A 68 -1.08 -14.31 -3.90
CA GLN A 68 -0.19 -14.53 -5.05
C GLN A 68 -0.74 -13.89 -6.33
N TYR A 69 -2.04 -14.06 -6.59
CA TYR A 69 -2.69 -13.53 -7.78
C TYR A 69 -2.68 -12.00 -7.82
N PHE A 70 -2.91 -11.33 -6.68
CA PHE A 70 -2.93 -9.88 -6.56
C PHE A 70 -1.58 -9.26 -6.18
N ASN A 71 -0.49 -10.02 -6.19
CA ASN A 71 0.83 -9.57 -5.74
C ASN A 71 1.26 -8.24 -6.39
N LEU A 72 1.04 -8.05 -7.68
CA LEU A 72 1.36 -6.80 -8.38
C LEU A 72 0.64 -5.57 -7.82
N CYS A 73 -0.48 -5.74 -7.11
CA CYS A 73 -1.23 -4.64 -6.52
C CYS A 73 -0.54 -4.02 -5.29
N PHE A 74 0.48 -4.68 -4.71
CA PHE A 74 1.13 -4.21 -3.48
C PHE A 74 2.64 -4.51 -3.40
N GLU A 75 3.24 -5.11 -4.42
CA GLU A 75 4.65 -5.50 -4.39
C GLU A 75 5.61 -4.31 -4.38
N LEU A 76 5.40 -3.31 -5.21
CA LEU A 76 6.24 -2.11 -5.33
C LEU A 76 5.55 -0.82 -4.87
N GLY A 77 4.45 -0.96 -4.18
CA GLY A 77 3.53 0.10 -3.81
C GLY A 77 2.18 -0.07 -4.48
N VAL A 78 1.16 0.53 -3.90
CA VAL A 78 -0.22 0.39 -4.38
C VAL A 78 -0.43 1.28 -5.60
N PRO A 79 -0.91 0.75 -6.74
CA PRO A 79 -1.27 1.57 -7.89
C PRO A 79 -2.24 2.69 -7.51
N PRO A 80 -2.00 3.94 -7.94
CA PRO A 80 -2.84 5.09 -7.52
C PRO A 80 -4.32 4.90 -7.81
N THR A 81 -4.67 4.15 -8.86
CA THR A 81 -6.08 3.88 -9.19
C THR A 81 -6.76 2.95 -8.19
N LEU A 82 -6.00 2.11 -7.48
CA LEU A 82 -6.52 1.21 -6.43
C LEU A 82 -6.66 1.90 -5.08
N LEU A 83 -6.08 3.07 -4.89
CA LEU A 83 -6.27 3.85 -3.67
C LEU A 83 -7.55 4.69 -3.75
N PRO A 84 -8.28 4.84 -2.64
CA PRO A 84 -9.55 5.59 -2.63
C PRO A 84 -9.36 7.07 -2.96
N GLY A 85 -8.17 7.62 -2.76
CA GLY A 85 -7.81 9.01 -2.98
C GLY A 85 -7.47 9.73 -1.68
N ILE A 86 -7.28 11.05 -1.78
CA ILE A 86 -6.97 11.89 -0.64
C ILE A 86 -8.27 12.46 -0.11
N TYR A 87 -8.55 12.22 1.15
CA TYR A 87 -9.75 12.71 1.81
C TYR A 87 -9.39 13.61 2.99
N LYS A 88 -10.29 14.53 3.31
CA LYS A 88 -10.14 15.42 4.47
C LYS A 88 -10.45 14.75 5.81
N SER A 89 -11.00 13.53 5.77
CA SER A 89 -11.36 12.75 6.94
C SER A 89 -10.81 11.33 6.80
N VAL A 90 -10.54 10.71 7.93
CA VAL A 90 -10.18 9.29 7.98
C VAL A 90 -11.47 8.48 7.81
N PHE A 91 -11.47 7.60 6.84
CA PHE A 91 -12.56 6.65 6.59
C PHE A 91 -12.33 5.35 7.37
N THR A 92 -13.41 4.60 7.54
CA THR A 92 -13.29 3.19 7.94
C THR A 92 -12.78 2.37 6.74
N ILE A 93 -12.34 1.15 7.00
CA ILE A 93 -11.85 0.29 5.92
C ILE A 93 -12.99 -0.12 4.99
N GLU A 94 -14.17 -0.33 5.54
CA GLU A 94 -15.39 -0.66 4.78
C GLU A 94 -15.77 0.49 3.84
N GLU A 95 -15.74 1.73 4.35
CA GLU A 95 -15.98 2.92 3.53
C GLU A 95 -14.97 3.04 2.39
N GLU A 96 -13.68 2.77 2.65
CA GLU A 96 -12.65 2.80 1.60
C GLU A 96 -12.80 1.66 0.59
N ILE A 97 -13.19 0.46 1.00
CA ILE A 97 -13.51 -0.65 0.08
C ILE A 97 -14.72 -0.28 -0.79
N GLU A 98 -15.75 0.36 -0.23
CA GLU A 98 -16.89 0.84 -1.03
C GLU A 98 -16.49 1.92 -2.03
N LEU A 99 -15.63 2.86 -1.64
CA LEU A 99 -15.09 3.87 -2.54
C LEU A 99 -14.24 3.25 -3.65
N LEU A 100 -13.43 2.25 -3.33
CA LEU A 100 -12.70 1.47 -4.31
C LEU A 100 -13.66 0.75 -5.26
N ALA A 101 -14.70 0.10 -4.75
CA ALA A 101 -15.70 -0.59 -5.58
C ALA A 101 -16.33 0.34 -6.63
N LYS A 102 -16.63 1.59 -6.27
CA LYS A 102 -17.14 2.61 -7.21
C LYS A 102 -16.12 2.98 -8.30
N LYS A 103 -14.82 2.86 -8.03
CA LYS A 103 -13.73 3.11 -9.00
C LYS A 103 -13.45 1.91 -9.92
N LEU A 104 -13.72 0.69 -9.46
CA LEU A 104 -13.44 -0.54 -10.20
C LEU A 104 -14.46 -0.77 -11.32
N THR A 105 -14.32 0.01 -12.38
CA THR A 105 -15.19 -0.02 -13.56
C THR A 105 -14.43 -0.45 -14.80
N VAL A 106 -15.13 -0.91 -15.83
CA VAL A 106 -14.54 -1.26 -17.14
C VAL A 106 -13.75 -0.08 -17.71
N LYS A 107 -14.22 1.16 -17.50
CA LYS A 107 -13.52 2.38 -17.93
C LYS A 107 -12.13 2.50 -17.28
N ASN A 108 -12.03 2.17 -16.01
CA ASN A 108 -10.77 2.27 -15.27
C ASN A 108 -9.87 1.03 -15.43
N ALA A 109 -10.40 -0.07 -15.97
CA ALA A 109 -9.64 -1.31 -16.17
C ALA A 109 -8.37 -1.10 -16.99
N ARG A 110 -8.43 -0.28 -18.04
CA ARG A 110 -7.25 0.04 -18.88
C ARG A 110 -6.17 0.80 -18.09
N LYS A 111 -6.57 1.70 -17.22
CA LYS A 111 -5.64 2.46 -16.39
C LYS A 111 -4.97 1.56 -15.36
N ILE A 112 -5.76 0.74 -14.66
CA ILE A 112 -5.26 -0.25 -13.70
C ILE A 112 -4.30 -1.22 -14.40
N LEU A 113 -4.69 -1.73 -15.58
CA LEU A 113 -3.84 -2.61 -16.39
C LEU A 113 -2.49 -1.94 -16.72
N HIS A 114 -2.52 -0.68 -17.15
CA HIS A 114 -1.29 0.06 -17.45
C HIS A 114 -0.42 0.23 -16.20
N GLU A 115 -0.99 0.66 -15.06
CA GLU A 115 -0.27 0.80 -13.80
C GLU A 115 0.37 -0.52 -13.35
N LEU A 116 -0.37 -1.64 -13.40
CA LEU A 116 0.17 -2.96 -13.03
C LEU A 116 1.20 -3.48 -14.05
N THR A 117 1.07 -3.14 -15.32
CA THR A 117 2.09 -3.47 -16.33
C THR A 117 3.41 -2.78 -16.02
N LEU A 118 3.38 -1.49 -15.63
CA LEU A 118 4.60 -0.77 -15.22
C LEU A 118 5.25 -1.41 -13.97
N VAL A 119 4.45 -1.86 -13.00
CA VAL A 119 4.95 -2.59 -11.82
C VAL A 119 5.64 -3.89 -12.26
N PHE A 120 5.01 -4.65 -13.14
CA PHE A 120 5.53 -5.90 -13.68
C PHE A 120 6.86 -5.69 -14.43
N GLU A 121 6.91 -4.73 -15.36
CA GLU A 121 8.12 -4.39 -16.12
C GLU A 121 9.25 -3.91 -15.21
N HIS A 122 8.94 -3.10 -14.20
CA HIS A 122 9.93 -2.63 -13.24
C HIS A 122 10.50 -3.79 -12.41
N ARG A 123 9.69 -4.75 -12.04
CA ARG A 123 10.11 -5.98 -11.36
C ARG A 123 11.07 -6.79 -12.23
N GLU A 124 10.71 -7.06 -13.48
CA GLU A 124 11.52 -7.82 -14.42
C GLU A 124 12.89 -7.16 -14.65
N ASN A 125 12.92 -5.83 -14.74
CA ASN A 125 14.15 -5.06 -14.93
C ASN A 125 15.06 -5.01 -13.70
N ARG A 126 14.53 -5.23 -12.49
CA ARG A 126 15.34 -5.33 -11.25
C ARG A 126 16.02 -6.68 -11.08
N PHE A 127 15.57 -7.70 -11.76
CA PHE A 127 16.20 -9.01 -11.78
C PHE A 127 17.44 -8.98 -12.68
N ILE A 128 18.57 -8.46 -12.16
CA ILE A 128 19.87 -8.55 -12.84
C ILE A 128 20.45 -9.93 -12.52
N PRO A 129 20.51 -10.86 -13.48
CA PRO A 129 21.00 -12.23 -13.24
C PRO A 129 22.45 -12.29 -12.76
N SER A 130 23.22 -11.19 -12.89
CA SER A 130 24.65 -11.16 -12.59
C SER A 130 25.01 -11.09 -11.11
N LEU A 131 24.10 -10.69 -10.23
CA LEU A 131 24.33 -10.65 -8.77
C LEU A 131 23.86 -11.89 -8.02
N ALA A 132 23.14 -12.79 -8.68
CA ALA A 132 22.52 -13.97 -8.05
C ALA A 132 23.36 -15.25 -8.17
N LYS A 133 24.61 -15.18 -8.64
CA LYS A 133 25.50 -16.36 -8.63
C LYS A 133 25.88 -16.72 -7.20
N GLY A 134 25.11 -17.62 -6.57
CA GLY A 134 25.41 -18.22 -5.27
C GLY A 134 24.34 -18.12 -4.20
N ILE A 135 23.20 -17.47 -4.47
CA ILE A 135 22.07 -17.44 -3.54
C ILE A 135 20.89 -18.15 -4.20
N GLU A 136 20.63 -19.38 -3.81
CA GLU A 136 19.38 -20.07 -4.18
C GLU A 136 18.21 -19.39 -3.47
N TRP A 137 17.54 -18.48 -4.17
CA TRP A 137 16.28 -17.89 -3.76
C TRP A 137 15.13 -18.84 -4.14
N THR A 138 15.07 -20.00 -3.49
CA THR A 138 14.21 -21.11 -3.88
C THR A 138 12.73 -20.96 -3.50
N ASP A 139 12.30 -19.85 -2.88
CA ASP A 139 10.93 -19.73 -2.37
C ASP A 139 10.01 -18.79 -3.15
N PHE A 140 10.47 -18.22 -4.24
CA PHE A 140 9.61 -17.40 -5.12
C PHE A 140 9.58 -18.00 -6.53
N SER A 141 8.75 -19.01 -6.74
CA SER A 141 8.29 -19.34 -8.09
C SER A 141 7.35 -18.22 -8.55
N PHE A 142 7.93 -17.13 -8.99
CA PHE A 142 7.17 -16.15 -9.78
C PHE A 142 6.73 -16.89 -11.04
N SER A 143 5.42 -17.10 -11.21
CA SER A 143 4.91 -17.49 -12.50
C SER A 143 5.34 -16.37 -13.47
N ASN A 144 6.07 -16.71 -14.52
CA ASN A 144 6.56 -15.76 -15.53
C ASN A 144 5.43 -15.07 -16.31
N LYS A 145 4.18 -15.36 -15.98
CA LYS A 145 2.99 -14.72 -16.53
C LYS A 145 2.12 -14.27 -15.38
N SER A 146 1.90 -12.98 -15.31
CA SER A 146 0.93 -12.43 -14.38
C SER A 146 -0.47 -12.71 -14.88
N ASP A 147 -1.13 -13.70 -14.31
CA ASP A 147 -2.51 -14.07 -14.65
C ASP A 147 -3.47 -12.89 -14.50
N ILE A 148 -3.19 -11.98 -13.54
CA ILE A 148 -4.00 -10.79 -13.33
C ILE A 148 -3.98 -9.84 -14.54
N LEU A 149 -2.85 -9.68 -15.25
CA LEU A 149 -2.76 -8.80 -16.42
C LEU A 149 -3.58 -9.35 -17.59
N GLU A 150 -3.55 -10.66 -17.82
CA GLU A 150 -4.36 -11.31 -18.83
C GLU A 150 -5.86 -11.27 -18.49
N ASP A 151 -6.18 -11.52 -17.23
CA ASP A 151 -7.57 -11.48 -16.77
C ASP A 151 -8.16 -10.07 -16.81
N LEU A 152 -7.39 -9.03 -16.48
CA LEU A 152 -7.83 -7.64 -16.60
C LEU A 152 -8.13 -7.25 -18.05
N LYS A 153 -7.39 -7.78 -19.04
CA LYS A 153 -7.68 -7.56 -20.46
C LYS A 153 -8.99 -8.23 -20.89
N ARG A 154 -9.23 -9.46 -20.44
CA ARG A 154 -10.32 -10.31 -20.92
C ARG A 154 -11.60 -10.18 -20.11
N ARG A 155 -11.50 -10.08 -18.78
CA ARG A 155 -12.63 -10.15 -17.85
C ARG A 155 -12.45 -9.25 -16.60
N PRO A 156 -12.31 -7.92 -16.80
CA PRO A 156 -11.99 -7.00 -15.71
C PRO A 156 -12.99 -7.05 -14.53
N ILE A 157 -14.27 -7.21 -14.82
CA ILE A 157 -15.30 -7.29 -13.78
C ILE A 157 -15.12 -8.52 -12.87
N PHE A 158 -14.66 -9.65 -13.42
CA PHE A 158 -14.32 -10.82 -12.63
C PHE A 158 -13.15 -10.52 -11.68
N VAL A 159 -12.09 -9.89 -12.20
CA VAL A 159 -10.92 -9.50 -11.39
C VAL A 159 -11.32 -8.54 -10.27
N PHE A 160 -12.13 -7.54 -10.58
CA PHE A 160 -12.57 -6.55 -9.59
C PHE A 160 -13.42 -7.16 -8.48
N ARG A 161 -14.37 -8.03 -8.83
CA ARG A 161 -15.18 -8.74 -7.83
C ARG A 161 -14.30 -9.63 -6.94
N ARG A 162 -13.37 -10.37 -7.53
CA ARG A 162 -12.43 -11.22 -6.79
C ARG A 162 -11.54 -10.39 -5.86
N LEU A 163 -11.06 -9.22 -6.31
CA LEU A 163 -10.28 -8.31 -5.48
C LEU A 163 -11.09 -7.81 -4.28
N LEU A 164 -12.32 -7.34 -4.50
CA LEU A 164 -13.16 -6.82 -3.40
C LEU A 164 -13.48 -7.90 -2.37
N ASN A 165 -13.81 -9.10 -2.80
CA ASN A 165 -14.03 -10.23 -1.90
C ASN A 165 -12.77 -10.55 -1.10
N PHE A 166 -11.62 -10.66 -1.78
CA PHE A 166 -10.35 -10.90 -1.12
C PHE A 166 -9.99 -9.83 -0.09
N LEU A 167 -10.18 -8.55 -0.41
CA LEU A 167 -9.93 -7.45 0.53
C LEU A 167 -10.83 -7.54 1.77
N THR A 168 -12.10 -7.87 1.59
CA THR A 168 -13.06 -8.03 2.69
C THR A 168 -12.68 -9.22 3.59
N ASP A 169 -12.39 -10.38 2.98
CA ASP A 169 -12.01 -11.59 3.71
C ASP A 169 -10.68 -11.40 4.46
N TYR A 170 -9.69 -10.77 3.80
CA TYR A 170 -8.40 -10.47 4.40
C TYR A 170 -8.53 -9.50 5.58
N TYR A 171 -9.33 -8.46 5.44
CA TYR A 171 -9.63 -7.55 6.55
C TYR A 171 -10.19 -8.31 7.74
N GLN A 172 -11.25 -9.07 7.53
CA GLN A 172 -11.96 -9.77 8.62
C GLN A 172 -11.11 -10.82 9.32
N THR A 173 -10.24 -11.52 8.58
CA THR A 173 -9.50 -12.68 9.08
C THR A 173 -8.11 -12.31 9.62
N ILE A 174 -7.44 -11.34 9.01
CA ILE A 174 -6.01 -11.05 9.26
C ILE A 174 -5.81 -9.64 9.79
N PHE A 175 -6.31 -8.62 9.05
CA PHE A 175 -5.91 -7.25 9.30
C PHE A 175 -6.65 -6.62 10.49
N SER A 176 -7.90 -6.98 10.72
CA SER A 176 -8.69 -6.45 11.83
C SER A 176 -8.04 -6.67 13.20
N ALA A 177 -7.32 -7.78 13.36
CA ALA A 177 -6.64 -8.12 14.63
C ALA A 177 -5.55 -7.09 15.04
N ILE A 178 -4.94 -6.40 14.08
CA ILE A 178 -3.88 -5.41 14.33
C ILE A 178 -4.35 -3.98 14.04
N TRP A 179 -5.51 -3.82 13.40
CA TRP A 179 -5.92 -2.52 12.87
C TRP A 179 -6.18 -1.48 13.96
N GLU A 180 -6.82 -1.85 15.06
CA GLU A 180 -7.15 -0.87 16.11
C GLU A 180 -5.89 -0.31 16.79
N ASP A 181 -4.89 -1.15 17.02
CA ASP A 181 -3.59 -0.71 17.57
C ASP A 181 -2.86 0.19 16.56
N LEU A 182 -2.74 -0.26 15.32
CA LEU A 182 -2.10 0.50 14.24
C LEU A 182 -2.79 1.85 13.99
N LYS A 183 -4.12 1.87 14.00
CA LYS A 183 -4.92 3.09 13.86
C LYS A 183 -4.64 4.08 14.98
N SER A 184 -4.53 3.60 16.22
CA SER A 184 -4.19 4.43 17.37
C SER A 184 -2.80 5.06 17.24
N GLU A 185 -1.81 4.30 16.79
CA GLU A 185 -0.46 4.80 16.52
C GLU A 185 -0.47 5.87 15.41
N LEU A 186 -1.16 5.61 14.30
CA LEU A 186 -1.27 6.55 13.17
C LEU A 186 -1.97 7.86 13.58
N LEU A 187 -3.02 7.79 14.41
CA LEU A 187 -3.69 8.98 14.94
C LEU A 187 -2.77 9.80 15.84
N ASN A 188 -2.00 9.15 16.72
CA ASN A 188 -1.01 9.83 17.56
C ASN A 188 0.07 10.50 16.70
N GLU A 189 0.60 9.82 15.69
CA GLU A 189 1.56 10.36 14.75
C GLU A 189 1.03 11.61 14.02
N ILE A 190 -0.22 11.59 13.56
CA ILE A 190 -0.87 12.76 12.95
C ILE A 190 -0.90 13.94 13.92
N VAL A 191 -1.24 13.71 15.19
CA VAL A 191 -1.27 14.76 16.22
C VAL A 191 0.11 15.33 16.45
N GLU A 192 1.13 14.48 16.58
CA GLU A 192 2.52 14.87 16.77
C GLU A 192 3.05 15.68 15.59
N GLN A 193 2.89 15.20 14.38
CA GLN A 193 3.35 15.88 13.15
C GLN A 193 2.60 17.19 12.90
N THR A 194 1.30 17.22 13.19
CA THR A 194 0.52 18.46 13.12
C THR A 194 1.03 19.49 14.14
N THR A 195 1.31 19.05 15.36
CA THR A 195 1.83 19.90 16.44
C THR A 195 3.23 20.41 16.09
N LEU A 196 4.12 19.54 15.61
CA LEU A 196 5.45 19.91 15.17
C LEU A 196 5.41 20.96 14.06
N LEU A 197 4.58 20.72 13.04
CA LEU A 197 4.40 21.67 11.94
C LEU A 197 3.89 23.03 12.41
N LYS A 198 2.91 23.07 13.32
CA LYS A 198 2.31 24.30 13.83
C LYS A 198 3.27 25.08 14.75
N THR A 199 4.04 24.37 15.61
CA THR A 199 4.88 25.01 16.64
C THR A 199 6.28 25.34 16.16
N LYS A 200 6.91 24.46 15.36
CA LYS A 200 8.29 24.61 14.89
C LYS A 200 8.41 24.95 13.41
N GLY A 201 7.31 24.90 12.67
CA GLY A 201 7.24 25.28 11.26
C GLY A 201 7.72 24.20 10.30
N PHE A 202 7.60 24.52 9.01
CA PHE A 202 7.81 23.57 7.91
C PHE A 202 9.25 23.01 7.84
N SER A 203 10.26 23.85 8.08
CA SER A 203 11.67 23.39 8.00
C SER A 203 12.00 22.36 9.07
N ALA A 204 11.52 22.55 10.30
CA ALA A 204 11.72 21.59 11.39
C ALA A 204 10.95 20.28 11.13
N PHE A 205 9.74 20.38 10.57
CA PHE A 205 8.95 19.23 10.17
C PHE A 205 9.66 18.40 9.09
N ILE A 206 10.17 19.03 8.01
CA ILE A 206 10.94 18.29 6.97
C ILE A 206 12.21 17.67 7.54
N ALA A 207 12.90 18.38 8.44
CA ALA A 207 14.10 17.84 9.09
C ALA A 207 13.79 16.58 9.94
N SER A 208 12.64 16.55 10.63
CA SER A 208 12.22 15.35 11.39
C SER A 208 11.98 14.14 10.48
N LEU A 209 11.34 14.33 9.34
CA LEU A 209 11.11 13.26 8.36
C LEU A 209 12.40 12.71 7.74
N SER A 210 13.44 13.56 7.62
CA SER A 210 14.74 13.12 7.08
C SER A 210 15.62 12.41 8.10
N SER A 211 15.54 12.79 9.37
CA SER A 211 16.32 12.15 10.44
C SER A 211 15.85 10.72 10.73
N GLU A 212 14.57 10.44 10.64
CA GLU A 212 14.03 9.09 10.80
C GLU A 212 14.42 8.14 9.65
N ARG A 213 14.73 8.65 8.45
CA ARG A 213 15.19 7.84 7.31
C ARG A 213 16.66 7.43 7.37
N ILE A 214 17.46 8.09 8.20
CA ILE A 214 18.93 7.83 8.33
C ILE A 214 19.21 6.76 9.39
N SER A 215 18.24 6.34 10.15
CA SER A 215 18.38 5.34 11.23
C SER A 215 18.03 3.90 10.80
N TRP A 216 18.09 3.59 9.51
CA TRP A 216 17.90 2.23 8.96
C TRP A 216 19.18 1.63 8.41
#